data_5ef501524d50002c522608d7a4afee3f
#
_entry.id   5ef501524d50002c522608d7a4afee3f
#
_cell.length_a   1.000
_cell.length_b   1.000
_cell.length_c   1.000
_cell.angle_alpha   90.00
_cell.angle_beta   90.00
_cell.angle_gamma   90.00
#
_symmetry.space_group_name_H-M   'P 1'
#
loop_
_entity.id
_entity.type
_entity.pdbx_description
1 polymer ?
#
loop_
_entity_poly.entity_id
_entity_poly.type
_entity_poly.pdbx_seq_one_letter_code
_entity_poly.pdbx_strand_id
1 'polypeptide(L)'
;MDAPERETSQALANYEPPRNLEAERCLLGCMLVDEEARAKAFGYVTRESFTEPAHREIFSVIREKFEHEEGVDVVIVHAALHGNAAYNSAGGAAYLAELVEMVPTTDNVEHYAAIVKDKALLRTLITTCRKAISECQGGERNAKEIISEAEQGMIGLLKDNNRGFTPIGDLMLPSIEILEKLSKARRAGATVSGLDTGFRDINNMTSGFHGGELIILAARPSMGKTALALNMAEHIAERNKAAVAFFSLEMGPNELVTRLLSSRAGVRGQNLRRGDMTEQDYTKLVRAAGVLKELYLFIDSSPSHTPLDIKSRCQLLRAKAPNLAAVFVDYIQLLSDGSDKQFKDNRVQEISYMSRSLKSLAVELSIPVIALSQLNRQAEQGTDKGSRPQLSHLRESGSIEQDADMVMMLYRPSYYNKEAATDEAEVIIAKQRNGPTGTVKMIFNPEYARFVDGQAER
;
A
#
# COMPACT_ATOMS: atom_id res chain seq x y z
N MET A 1 22.13 39.94 -3.21
CA MET A 1 21.63 39.05 -2.14
C MET A 1 20.76 39.87 -1.24
N ASP A 2 19.48 39.70 -1.35
CA ASP A 2 18.46 40.52 -0.72
C ASP A 2 18.33 40.26 0.78
N ALA A 3 17.91 41.25 1.54
CA ALA A 3 17.80 41.22 3.00
C ALA A 3 17.05 40.01 3.58
N PRO A 4 15.98 39.44 2.95
CA PRO A 4 15.28 38.26 3.47
C PRO A 4 16.09 36.97 3.44
N GLU A 5 17.05 36.82 2.53
CA GLU A 5 17.92 35.62 2.48
C GLU A 5 18.97 35.58 3.60
N ARG A 6 19.43 36.75 4.05
CA ARG A 6 20.37 36.84 5.19
C ARG A 6 19.69 36.57 6.53
N GLU A 7 18.46 37.02 6.69
CA GLU A 7 17.66 36.78 7.91
C GLU A 7 17.33 35.29 8.05
N THR A 8 16.97 34.61 6.95
CA THR A 8 16.66 33.18 6.95
C THR A 8 17.91 32.32 7.22
N SER A 9 19.07 32.72 6.69
CA SER A 9 20.35 32.00 6.91
C SER A 9 20.85 32.16 8.35
N GLN A 10 20.69 33.35 8.97
CA GLN A 10 21.04 33.59 10.38
C GLN A 10 20.05 32.91 11.34
N ALA A 11 18.75 32.87 11.02
CA ALA A 11 17.74 32.17 11.79
C ALA A 11 18.00 30.64 11.83
N LEU A 12 18.51 30.06 10.73
CA LEU A 12 18.89 28.65 10.67
C LEU A 12 20.16 28.32 11.46
N ALA A 13 21.05 29.27 11.64
CA ALA A 13 22.31 29.08 12.37
C ALA A 13 22.13 29.09 13.91
N ASN A 14 21.13 29.83 14.42
CA ASN A 14 20.85 29.98 15.86
C ASN A 14 19.66 29.12 16.34
N TYR A 15 19.24 28.13 15.56
CA TYR A 15 18.06 27.32 15.87
C TYR A 15 18.36 26.29 16.96
N GLU A 16 17.70 26.40 18.11
CA GLU A 16 17.68 25.35 19.13
C GLU A 16 16.76 24.21 18.67
N PRO A 17 17.25 22.93 18.69
CA PRO A 17 16.41 21.80 18.31
C PRO A 17 15.22 21.64 19.26
N PRO A 18 14.04 21.25 18.76
CA PRO A 18 12.87 21.00 19.60
C PRO A 18 13.19 20.00 20.71
N ARG A 19 13.03 20.43 21.96
CA ARG A 19 13.29 19.61 23.15
C ARG A 19 12.29 19.90 24.24
N ASN A 20 12.08 18.93 25.13
CA ASN A 20 11.41 19.11 26.41
C ASN A 20 12.15 18.32 27.46
N LEU A 21 13.15 18.97 28.08
CA LEU A 21 14.03 18.33 29.07
C LEU A 21 13.28 17.85 30.30
N GLU A 22 12.24 18.57 30.71
CA GLU A 22 11.41 18.19 31.85
C GLU A 22 10.66 16.86 31.59
N ALA A 23 10.04 16.70 30.39
CA ALA A 23 9.42 15.46 29.99
C ALA A 23 10.42 14.30 29.87
N GLU A 24 11.65 14.57 29.35
CA GLU A 24 12.71 13.55 29.30
C GLU A 24 13.12 13.07 30.70
N ARG A 25 13.28 14.01 31.64
CA ARG A 25 13.63 13.70 33.05
C ARG A 25 12.52 12.90 33.74
N CYS A 26 11.26 13.36 33.64
CA CYS A 26 10.11 12.65 34.21
C CYS A 26 9.98 11.24 33.63
N LEU A 27 10.17 11.09 32.29
CA LEU A 27 10.11 9.78 31.63
C LEU A 27 11.18 8.82 32.18
N LEU A 28 12.42 9.26 32.26
CA LEU A 28 13.52 8.43 32.79
C LEU A 28 13.30 8.12 34.29
N GLY A 29 12.81 9.07 35.06
CA GLY A 29 12.44 8.83 36.46
C GLY A 29 11.35 7.76 36.61
N CYS A 30 10.27 7.80 35.83
CA CYS A 30 9.27 6.74 35.78
C CYS A 30 9.88 5.38 35.45
N MET A 31 10.79 5.34 34.47
CA MET A 31 11.46 4.11 34.03
C MET A 31 12.41 3.54 35.09
N LEU A 32 12.99 4.36 35.95
CA LEU A 32 13.84 3.90 37.06
C LEU A 32 13.04 3.26 38.18
N VAL A 33 11.82 3.74 38.44
CA VAL A 33 11.01 3.35 39.61
C VAL A 33 10.11 2.15 39.31
N ASP A 34 9.51 2.09 38.12
CA ASP A 34 8.41 1.17 37.82
C ASP A 34 8.67 0.33 36.59
N GLU A 35 8.50 -1.00 36.71
CA GLU A 35 8.71 -1.96 35.62
C GLU A 35 7.62 -1.85 34.54
N GLU A 36 6.38 -1.64 34.92
CA GLU A 36 5.29 -1.46 33.97
C GLU A 36 5.46 -0.17 33.16
N ALA A 37 5.89 0.91 33.82
CA ALA A 37 6.24 2.16 33.18
C ALA A 37 7.39 2.00 32.18
N ARG A 38 8.43 1.19 32.50
CA ARG A 38 9.50 0.84 31.56
C ARG A 38 8.98 0.17 30.31
N ALA A 39 8.16 -0.87 30.48
CA ALA A 39 7.59 -1.62 29.35
C ALA A 39 6.77 -0.72 28.43
N LYS A 40 5.93 0.15 29.00
CA LYS A 40 5.16 1.15 28.26
C LYS A 40 6.06 2.14 27.51
N ALA A 41 7.06 2.71 28.19
CA ALA A 41 7.96 3.70 27.61
C ALA A 41 8.73 3.16 26.38
N PHE A 42 9.19 1.90 26.40
CA PHE A 42 9.88 1.27 25.28
C PHE A 42 9.03 1.12 24.03
N GLY A 43 7.70 1.12 24.15
CA GLY A 43 6.78 1.16 23.02
C GLY A 43 6.71 2.53 22.31
N TYR A 44 7.08 3.60 22.97
CA TYR A 44 6.96 4.98 22.47
C TYR A 44 8.26 5.59 22.00
N VAL A 45 9.36 5.34 22.74
CA VAL A 45 10.65 6.06 22.55
C VAL A 45 11.81 5.12 22.32
N THR A 46 12.83 5.66 21.63
CA THR A 46 14.14 5.02 21.41
C THR A 46 15.24 5.89 22.01
N ARG A 47 16.49 5.40 22.00
CA ARG A 47 17.66 6.18 22.45
C ARG A 47 17.76 7.54 21.76
N GLU A 48 17.46 7.59 20.47
CA GLU A 48 17.51 8.77 19.62
C GLU A 48 16.38 9.78 19.93
N SER A 49 15.37 9.34 20.67
CA SER A 49 14.27 10.21 21.09
C SER A 49 14.69 11.24 22.14
N PHE A 50 15.79 11.01 22.84
CA PHE A 50 16.31 11.92 23.86
C PHE A 50 17.26 12.95 23.28
N THR A 51 17.21 14.17 23.83
CA THR A 51 18.05 15.28 23.38
C THR A 51 19.41 15.27 24.09
N GLU A 52 19.40 15.12 25.42
CA GLU A 52 20.63 15.16 26.22
C GLU A 52 21.43 13.86 26.08
N PRO A 53 22.78 13.97 25.91
CA PRO A 53 23.61 12.78 25.84
C PRO A 53 23.52 11.89 27.08
N ALA A 54 23.41 12.45 28.27
CA ALA A 54 23.25 11.71 29.51
C ALA A 54 21.92 10.89 29.52
N HIS A 55 20.83 11.48 29.05
CA HIS A 55 19.54 10.80 28.96
C HIS A 55 19.59 9.60 28.00
N ARG A 56 20.31 9.72 26.87
CA ARG A 56 20.52 8.62 25.92
C ARG A 56 21.25 7.45 26.54
N GLU A 57 22.30 7.75 27.33
CA GLU A 57 23.08 6.70 28.00
C GLU A 57 22.27 6.03 29.12
N ILE A 58 21.57 6.82 29.95
CA ILE A 58 20.68 6.29 31.00
C ILE A 58 19.60 5.38 30.37
N PHE A 59 18.92 5.84 29.32
CA PHE A 59 17.93 5.03 28.61
C PHE A 59 18.52 3.74 28.05
N SER A 60 19.70 3.80 27.44
CA SER A 60 20.37 2.61 26.87
C SER A 60 20.64 1.55 27.92
N VAL A 61 21.16 1.96 29.09
CA VAL A 61 21.42 1.02 30.18
C VAL A 61 20.14 0.46 30.76
N ILE A 62 19.11 1.28 30.97
CA ILE A 62 17.80 0.80 31.45
C ILE A 62 17.25 -0.25 30.47
N ARG A 63 17.35 -0.01 29.16
CA ARG A 63 16.89 -0.92 28.13
C ARG A 63 17.68 -2.22 28.10
N GLU A 64 19.01 -2.15 28.14
CA GLU A 64 19.89 -3.32 28.17
C GLU A 64 19.57 -4.23 29.36
N LYS A 65 19.45 -3.65 30.56
CA LYS A 65 19.12 -4.41 31.79
C LYS A 65 17.75 -5.05 31.72
N PHE A 66 16.75 -4.33 31.18
CA PHE A 66 15.41 -4.86 30.99
C PHE A 66 15.36 -6.02 29.98
N GLU A 67 16.09 -5.91 28.85
CA GLU A 67 16.17 -6.96 27.84
C GLU A 67 16.86 -8.25 28.36
N HIS A 68 17.74 -8.11 29.34
CA HIS A 68 18.42 -9.24 30.01
C HIS A 68 17.68 -9.75 31.26
N GLU A 69 16.46 -9.28 31.53
CA GLU A 69 15.67 -9.64 32.71
C GLU A 69 16.42 -9.34 34.05
N GLU A 70 17.33 -8.38 34.03
CA GLU A 70 18.04 -7.91 35.20
C GLU A 70 17.24 -6.82 35.93
N GLY A 71 17.44 -6.72 37.24
CA GLY A 71 16.81 -5.63 38.02
C GLY A 71 17.24 -4.25 37.53
N VAL A 72 16.33 -3.29 37.51
CA VAL A 72 16.60 -1.89 37.14
C VAL A 72 16.29 -1.01 38.34
N ASP A 73 17.32 -0.46 38.97
CA ASP A 73 17.22 0.56 39.99
C ASP A 73 18.38 1.58 39.86
N VAL A 74 18.33 2.63 40.69
CA VAL A 74 19.30 3.70 40.65
C VAL A 74 20.74 3.19 40.91
N VAL A 75 20.91 2.18 41.75
CA VAL A 75 22.23 1.64 42.11
C VAL A 75 22.84 0.84 40.97
N ILE A 76 22.02 -0.02 40.35
CA ILE A 76 22.44 -0.86 39.21
C ILE A 76 22.77 0.01 37.99
N VAL A 77 21.91 1.00 37.68
CA VAL A 77 22.12 1.92 36.55
C VAL A 77 23.34 2.81 36.80
N HIS A 78 23.55 3.28 38.04
CA HIS A 78 24.76 4.02 38.40
C HIS A 78 26.02 3.19 38.21
N ALA A 79 26.05 1.94 38.69
CA ALA A 79 27.17 1.05 38.53
C ALA A 79 27.51 0.78 37.06
N ALA A 80 26.51 0.59 36.20
CA ALA A 80 26.71 0.38 34.77
C ALA A 80 27.20 1.64 34.03
N LEU A 81 26.82 2.83 34.48
CA LEU A 81 27.25 4.11 33.90
C LEU A 81 28.52 4.69 34.51
N HIS A 82 29.13 4.01 35.50
CA HIS A 82 30.36 4.46 36.12
C HIS A 82 31.47 4.57 35.07
N GLY A 83 31.99 5.77 34.87
CA GLY A 83 33.01 6.03 33.82
C GLY A 83 32.47 6.62 32.53
N ASN A 84 31.16 6.69 32.33
CA ASN A 84 30.55 7.38 31.18
C ASN A 84 30.65 8.91 31.37
N ALA A 85 31.34 9.58 30.41
CA ALA A 85 31.64 11.02 30.51
C ALA A 85 30.39 11.89 30.50
N ALA A 86 29.38 11.56 29.63
CA ALA A 86 28.15 12.32 29.51
C ALA A 86 27.32 12.24 30.81
N TYR A 87 27.20 11.04 31.37
CA TYR A 87 26.50 10.79 32.61
C TYR A 87 27.17 11.50 33.83
N ASN A 88 28.50 11.41 33.94
CA ASN A 88 29.23 12.05 35.01
C ASN A 88 29.14 13.59 34.93
N SER A 89 29.16 14.15 33.70
CA SER A 89 28.98 15.61 33.48
C SER A 89 27.61 16.11 33.89
N ALA A 90 26.58 15.25 33.85
CA ALA A 90 25.22 15.58 34.25
C ALA A 90 24.99 15.52 35.78
N GLY A 91 25.93 14.99 36.54
CA GLY A 91 25.86 14.90 38.00
C GLY A 91 25.92 13.47 38.57
N GLY A 92 26.08 12.45 37.74
CA GLY A 92 26.26 11.07 38.16
C GLY A 92 25.12 10.53 39.03
N ALA A 93 25.43 9.90 40.18
CA ALA A 93 24.45 9.31 41.09
C ALA A 93 23.43 10.33 41.63
N ALA A 94 23.86 11.57 41.90
CA ALA A 94 22.95 12.61 42.37
C ALA A 94 21.88 12.96 41.32
N TYR A 95 22.28 12.95 40.07
CA TYR A 95 21.33 13.19 38.96
C TYR A 95 20.27 12.08 38.83
N LEU A 96 20.65 10.80 39.02
CA LEU A 96 19.66 9.71 39.02
C LEU A 96 18.68 9.84 40.17
N ALA A 97 19.13 10.24 41.35
CA ALA A 97 18.26 10.49 42.50
C ALA A 97 17.30 11.64 42.21
N GLU A 98 17.77 12.76 41.62
CA GLU A 98 16.93 13.87 41.21
C GLU A 98 15.84 13.42 40.20
N LEU A 99 16.17 12.56 39.21
CA LEU A 99 15.19 12.04 38.25
C LEU A 99 14.06 11.28 38.93
N VAL A 100 14.39 10.48 39.95
CA VAL A 100 13.39 9.72 40.70
C VAL A 100 12.52 10.64 41.58
N GLU A 101 13.15 11.63 42.25
CA GLU A 101 12.42 12.59 43.10
C GLU A 101 11.44 13.49 42.29
N MET A 102 11.73 13.75 41.03
CA MET A 102 10.86 14.56 40.16
C MET A 102 9.53 13.87 39.80
N VAL A 103 9.39 12.58 40.03
CA VAL A 103 8.22 11.78 39.62
C VAL A 103 7.27 11.53 40.77
N PRO A 104 6.12 12.23 40.83
CA PRO A 104 5.13 11.98 41.89
C PRO A 104 4.35 10.68 41.69
N THR A 105 4.14 10.27 40.43
CA THR A 105 3.43 9.04 40.03
C THR A 105 3.90 8.57 38.66
N THR A 106 3.91 7.25 38.46
CA THR A 106 4.30 6.61 37.19
C THR A 106 3.13 6.51 36.19
N ASP A 107 1.89 6.84 36.60
CA ASP A 107 0.69 6.73 35.77
C ASP A 107 0.76 7.58 34.48
N ASN A 108 1.53 8.69 34.48
CA ASN A 108 1.65 9.60 33.36
C ASN A 108 2.78 9.26 32.39
N VAL A 109 3.39 8.09 32.49
CA VAL A 109 4.55 7.69 31.66
C VAL A 109 4.26 7.79 30.16
N GLU A 110 3.10 7.36 29.72
CA GLU A 110 2.70 7.43 28.30
C GLU A 110 2.60 8.87 27.81
N HIS A 111 2.12 9.78 28.65
CA HIS A 111 2.04 11.19 28.32
C HIS A 111 3.41 11.83 28.16
N TYR A 112 4.34 11.55 29.09
CA TYR A 112 5.73 12.01 28.97
C TYR A 112 6.41 11.41 27.74
N ALA A 113 6.22 10.13 27.48
CA ALA A 113 6.74 9.43 26.32
C ALA A 113 6.24 10.02 25.00
N ALA A 114 4.94 10.36 24.91
CA ALA A 114 4.36 11.01 23.75
C ALA A 114 4.96 12.39 23.48
N ILE A 115 5.18 13.21 24.52
CA ILE A 115 5.85 14.52 24.39
C ILE A 115 7.29 14.37 23.88
N VAL A 116 8.06 13.42 24.44
CA VAL A 116 9.44 13.16 24.02
C VAL A 116 9.47 12.68 22.56
N LYS A 117 8.57 11.76 22.18
CA LYS A 117 8.41 11.27 20.80
C LYS A 117 8.10 12.39 19.83
N ASP A 118 7.16 13.27 20.16
CA ASP A 118 6.78 14.42 19.32
C ASP A 118 7.98 15.33 19.02
N LYS A 119 8.75 15.68 20.07
CA LYS A 119 9.97 16.48 19.90
C LYS A 119 11.05 15.77 19.09
N ALA A 120 11.18 14.46 19.23
CA ALA A 120 12.09 13.64 18.43
C ALA A 120 11.69 13.65 16.95
N LEU A 121 10.39 13.48 16.63
CA LEU A 121 9.88 13.56 15.28
C LEU A 121 10.17 14.91 14.62
N LEU A 122 9.95 16.01 15.34
CA LEU A 122 10.29 17.34 14.84
C LEU A 122 11.80 17.49 14.56
N ARG A 123 12.67 16.97 15.41
CA ARG A 123 14.13 16.98 15.17
C ARG A 123 14.52 16.20 13.92
N THR A 124 13.93 15.03 13.74
CA THR A 124 14.20 14.20 12.56
C THR A 124 13.69 14.87 11.28
N LEU A 125 12.50 15.49 11.32
CA LEU A 125 11.98 16.26 10.20
C LEU A 125 12.93 17.40 9.80
N ILE A 126 13.41 18.18 10.79
CA ILE A 126 14.34 19.26 10.55
C ILE A 126 15.66 18.75 9.96
N THR A 127 16.17 17.62 10.45
CA THR A 127 17.39 17.01 9.93
C THR A 127 17.20 16.57 8.48
N THR A 128 16.08 15.96 8.16
CA THR A 128 15.72 15.55 6.78
C THR A 128 15.65 16.76 5.85
N CYS A 129 14.96 17.83 6.28
CA CYS A 129 14.86 19.06 5.49
C CYS A 129 16.23 19.73 5.29
N ARG A 130 17.07 19.80 6.35
CA ARG A 130 18.43 20.35 6.24
C ARG A 130 19.32 19.56 5.29
N LYS A 131 19.21 18.22 5.30
CA LYS A 131 19.92 17.36 4.35
C LYS A 131 19.49 17.66 2.92
N ALA A 132 18.19 17.74 2.65
CA ALA A 132 17.67 18.07 1.34
C ALA A 132 18.13 19.46 0.86
N ILE A 133 18.11 20.49 1.73
CA ILE A 133 18.61 21.83 1.41
C ILE A 133 20.10 21.79 1.05
N SER A 134 20.93 21.10 1.84
CA SER A 134 22.37 20.98 1.61
C SER A 134 22.67 20.30 0.27
N GLU A 135 21.94 19.24 -0.06
CA GLU A 135 22.12 18.51 -1.33
C GLU A 135 21.67 19.33 -2.55
N CYS A 136 20.60 20.13 -2.41
CA CYS A 136 20.18 21.09 -3.44
C CYS A 136 21.25 22.16 -3.69
N GLN A 137 21.93 22.65 -2.63
CA GLN A 137 22.98 23.67 -2.73
C GLN A 137 24.29 23.10 -3.29
N GLY A 138 24.59 21.82 -3.02
CA GLY A 138 25.80 21.14 -3.52
C GLY A 138 25.83 20.92 -5.05
N GLY A 139 24.67 20.83 -5.69
CA GLY A 139 24.53 20.78 -7.17
C GLY A 139 25.07 19.52 -7.84
N GLU A 140 25.50 18.50 -7.06
CA GLU A 140 26.13 17.27 -7.58
C GLU A 140 25.12 16.18 -7.96
N ARG A 141 23.90 16.23 -7.41
CA ARG A 141 22.87 15.20 -7.55
C ARG A 141 21.67 15.67 -8.37
N ASN A 142 20.98 14.71 -9.01
CA ASN A 142 19.77 14.97 -9.79
C ASN A 142 18.61 15.40 -8.86
N ALA A 143 17.87 16.43 -9.23
CA ALA A 143 16.74 16.95 -8.48
C ALA A 143 15.69 15.86 -8.13
N LYS A 144 15.43 14.90 -9.05
CA LYS A 144 14.51 13.80 -8.82
C LYS A 144 14.96 12.86 -7.68
N GLU A 145 16.26 12.61 -7.58
CA GLU A 145 16.83 11.78 -6.51
C GLU A 145 16.71 12.45 -5.14
N ILE A 146 17.01 13.76 -5.07
CA ILE A 146 16.89 14.55 -3.83
C ILE A 146 15.44 14.60 -3.36
N ILE A 147 14.49 14.83 -4.28
CA ILE A 147 13.05 14.84 -3.97
C ILE A 147 12.62 13.46 -3.44
N SER A 148 12.99 12.37 -4.12
CA SER A 148 12.62 11.01 -3.71
C SER A 148 13.16 10.65 -2.33
N GLU A 149 14.40 11.03 -2.02
CA GLU A 149 15.01 10.78 -0.71
C GLU A 149 14.35 11.61 0.41
N ALA A 150 14.01 12.87 0.14
CA ALA A 150 13.27 13.72 1.06
C ALA A 150 11.86 13.18 1.33
N GLU A 151 11.14 12.75 0.29
CA GLU A 151 9.84 12.10 0.43
C GLU A 151 9.92 10.81 1.28
N GLN A 152 10.90 9.95 1.01
CA GLN A 152 11.10 8.72 1.80
C GLN A 152 11.38 9.04 3.27
N GLY A 153 12.22 10.03 3.54
CA GLY A 153 12.50 10.50 4.89
C GLY A 153 11.24 10.98 5.61
N MET A 154 10.41 11.78 4.95
CA MET A 154 9.16 12.30 5.52
C MET A 154 8.10 11.21 5.72
N ILE A 155 7.93 10.29 4.76
CA ILE A 155 7.01 9.15 4.87
C ILE A 155 7.43 8.22 6.01
N GLY A 156 8.75 8.04 6.20
CA GLY A 156 9.30 7.26 7.31
C GLY A 156 8.90 7.80 8.68
N LEU A 157 8.78 9.13 8.82
CA LEU A 157 8.35 9.79 10.05
C LEU A 157 6.87 9.56 10.39
N LEU A 158 6.02 9.47 9.35
CA LEU A 158 4.58 9.25 9.51
C LEU A 158 4.22 7.79 9.79
N LYS A 159 5.15 6.86 9.55
CA LYS A 159 4.95 5.46 9.94
C LYS A 159 5.06 5.37 11.45
N ASP A 160 3.90 5.40 12.08
CA ASP A 160 3.81 5.15 13.52
C ASP A 160 4.40 3.78 13.81
N ASN A 161 5.56 3.75 14.47
CA ASN A 161 6.25 2.53 14.89
C ASN A 161 5.48 1.79 16.02
N ASN A 162 4.27 2.22 16.35
CA ASN A 162 3.38 1.57 17.30
C ASN A 162 2.74 0.29 16.74
N ARG A 163 3.57 -0.60 16.16
CA ARG A 163 3.18 -1.97 15.84
C ARG A 163 3.55 -2.89 17.01
N GLY A 164 3.06 -2.54 18.20
CA GLY A 164 3.09 -3.44 19.34
C GLY A 164 2.00 -4.52 19.23
N PHE A 165 2.07 -5.53 20.09
CA PHE A 165 0.99 -6.49 20.23
C PHE A 165 -0.26 -5.75 20.73
N THR A 166 -1.40 -5.93 20.03
CA THR A 166 -2.70 -5.43 20.46
C THR A 166 -3.41 -6.56 21.21
N PRO A 167 -3.81 -6.36 22.46
CA PRO A 167 -4.58 -7.35 23.19
C PRO A 167 -5.85 -7.72 22.42
N ILE A 168 -6.19 -9.01 22.36
CA ILE A 168 -7.37 -9.48 21.63
C ILE A 168 -8.67 -8.84 22.16
N GLY A 169 -8.71 -8.50 23.45
CA GLY A 169 -9.83 -7.81 24.05
C GLY A 169 -10.17 -6.48 23.37
N ASP A 170 -9.15 -5.71 22.99
CA ASP A 170 -9.32 -4.41 22.33
C ASP A 170 -9.82 -4.54 20.88
N LEU A 171 -9.60 -5.72 20.27
CA LEU A 171 -10.03 -6.02 18.90
C LEU A 171 -11.45 -6.59 18.84
N MET A 172 -12.00 -7.09 19.94
CA MET A 172 -13.30 -7.80 19.96
C MET A 172 -14.47 -6.88 19.60
N LEU A 173 -14.60 -5.73 20.25
CA LEU A 173 -15.70 -4.79 19.98
C LEU A 173 -15.69 -4.25 18.55
N PRO A 174 -14.55 -3.73 18.03
CA PRO A 174 -14.46 -3.31 16.61
C PRO A 174 -14.82 -4.44 15.64
N SER A 175 -14.42 -5.68 15.92
CA SER A 175 -14.74 -6.84 15.08
C SER A 175 -16.23 -7.16 15.05
N ILE A 176 -16.90 -7.10 16.21
CA ILE A 176 -18.36 -7.30 16.32
C ILE A 176 -19.11 -6.20 15.57
N GLU A 177 -18.69 -4.94 15.67
CA GLU A 177 -19.29 -3.83 14.94
C GLU A 177 -19.20 -4.01 13.41
N ILE A 178 -18.05 -4.52 12.92
CA ILE A 178 -17.89 -4.85 11.50
C ILE A 178 -18.88 -5.93 11.08
N LEU A 179 -19.00 -7.02 11.86
CA LEU A 179 -19.95 -8.11 11.59
C LEU A 179 -21.41 -7.64 11.60
N GLU A 180 -21.76 -6.75 12.52
CA GLU A 180 -23.10 -6.15 12.56
C GLU A 180 -23.37 -5.29 11.32
N LYS A 181 -22.42 -4.46 10.88
CA LYS A 181 -22.53 -3.65 9.67
C LYS A 181 -22.76 -4.54 8.45
N LEU A 182 -21.98 -5.62 8.31
CA LEU A 182 -22.14 -6.59 7.22
C LEU A 182 -23.52 -7.27 7.26
N SER A 183 -24.00 -7.68 8.45
CA SER A 183 -25.33 -8.27 8.62
C SER A 183 -26.45 -7.30 8.25
N LYS A 184 -26.35 -6.04 8.68
CA LYS A 184 -27.32 -4.98 8.32
C LYS A 184 -27.31 -4.71 6.82
N ALA A 185 -26.14 -4.62 6.18
CA ALA A 185 -26.00 -4.42 4.74
C ALA A 185 -26.66 -5.58 3.97
N ARG A 186 -26.42 -6.83 4.39
CA ARG A 186 -27.04 -8.00 3.75
C ARG A 186 -28.57 -8.02 3.87
N ARG A 187 -29.11 -7.64 5.03
CA ARG A 187 -30.57 -7.48 5.22
C ARG A 187 -31.14 -6.35 4.37
N ALA A 188 -30.36 -5.32 4.07
CA ALA A 188 -30.73 -4.22 3.17
C ALA A 188 -30.58 -4.57 1.69
N GLY A 189 -30.21 -5.81 1.34
CA GLY A 189 -30.10 -6.28 -0.05
C GLY A 189 -28.72 -6.20 -0.66
N ALA A 190 -27.67 -5.96 0.13
CA ALA A 190 -26.30 -6.06 -0.38
C ALA A 190 -25.99 -7.52 -0.75
N THR A 191 -25.46 -7.72 -1.94
CA THR A 191 -25.14 -9.04 -2.48
C THR A 191 -23.76 -9.53 -2.05
N VAL A 192 -22.84 -8.61 -1.74
CA VAL A 192 -21.44 -8.87 -1.38
C VAL A 192 -21.04 -8.14 -0.12
N SER A 193 -20.03 -8.66 0.59
CA SER A 193 -19.41 -8.01 1.76
C SER A 193 -18.26 -7.07 1.39
N GLY A 194 -17.61 -7.34 0.26
CA GLY A 194 -16.55 -6.52 -0.33
C GLY A 194 -17.06 -5.61 -1.46
N LEU A 195 -16.14 -5.13 -2.30
CA LEU A 195 -16.47 -4.38 -3.51
C LEU A 195 -17.11 -5.29 -4.55
N ASP A 196 -18.25 -4.86 -5.08
CA ASP A 196 -18.95 -5.56 -6.16
C ASP A 196 -18.12 -5.49 -7.45
N THR A 197 -17.73 -6.65 -7.99
CA THR A 197 -16.89 -6.76 -9.19
C THR A 197 -17.65 -6.48 -10.49
N GLY A 198 -18.99 -6.43 -10.45
CA GLY A 198 -19.86 -6.36 -11.63
C GLY A 198 -20.23 -7.71 -12.23
N PHE A 199 -19.68 -8.80 -11.70
CA PHE A 199 -19.92 -10.16 -12.16
C PHE A 199 -20.48 -11.01 -11.02
N ARG A 200 -21.74 -11.39 -11.16
CA ARG A 200 -22.51 -12.08 -10.12
C ARG A 200 -21.82 -13.35 -9.63
N ASP A 201 -21.33 -14.18 -10.55
CA ASP A 201 -20.79 -15.47 -10.19
C ASP A 201 -19.37 -15.36 -9.60
N ILE A 202 -18.59 -14.35 -10.00
CA ILE A 202 -17.34 -13.98 -9.30
C ILE A 202 -17.69 -13.51 -7.88
N ASN A 203 -18.67 -12.63 -7.73
CA ASN A 203 -19.10 -12.13 -6.42
C ASN A 203 -19.62 -13.24 -5.50
N ASN A 204 -20.35 -14.22 -6.05
CA ASN A 204 -20.86 -15.37 -5.28
C ASN A 204 -19.70 -16.21 -4.70
N MET A 205 -18.61 -16.37 -5.46
CA MET A 205 -17.45 -17.15 -5.01
C MET A 205 -16.51 -16.37 -4.09
N THR A 206 -16.35 -15.05 -4.34
CA THR A 206 -15.36 -14.24 -3.64
C THR A 206 -15.96 -13.37 -2.53
N SER A 207 -17.27 -13.21 -2.50
CA SER A 207 -17.99 -12.20 -1.69
C SER A 207 -17.58 -10.76 -2.02
N GLY A 208 -17.07 -10.51 -3.24
CA GLY A 208 -16.49 -9.25 -3.69
C GLY A 208 -15.00 -9.11 -3.30
N PHE A 209 -14.40 -7.98 -3.63
CA PHE A 209 -13.00 -7.70 -3.30
C PHE A 209 -12.89 -6.95 -1.97
N HIS A 210 -12.01 -7.40 -1.07
CA HIS A 210 -11.88 -6.84 0.26
C HIS A 210 -10.63 -5.96 0.43
N GLY A 211 -10.71 -5.03 1.35
CA GLY A 211 -9.57 -4.16 1.68
C GLY A 211 -8.37 -4.95 2.16
N GLY A 212 -7.18 -4.54 1.73
CA GLY A 212 -5.93 -5.19 2.08
C GLY A 212 -5.58 -6.42 1.24
N GLU A 213 -6.44 -6.84 0.30
CA GLU A 213 -6.18 -7.99 -0.57
C GLU A 213 -5.33 -7.60 -1.79
N LEU A 214 -4.35 -8.45 -2.11
CA LEU A 214 -3.67 -8.47 -3.40
C LEU A 214 -4.32 -9.54 -4.28
N ILE A 215 -4.95 -9.10 -5.36
CA ILE A 215 -5.69 -9.93 -6.31
C ILE A 215 -4.90 -9.97 -7.62
N ILE A 216 -4.53 -11.16 -8.07
CA ILE A 216 -3.83 -11.34 -9.33
C ILE A 216 -4.81 -11.76 -10.40
N LEU A 217 -4.90 -11.00 -11.49
CA LEU A 217 -5.62 -11.38 -12.69
C LEU A 217 -4.62 -11.78 -13.77
N ALA A 218 -4.48 -13.08 -13.98
CA ALA A 218 -3.51 -13.64 -14.90
C ALA A 218 -4.13 -14.15 -16.20
N ALA A 219 -3.47 -13.92 -17.33
CA ALA A 219 -3.90 -14.45 -18.62
C ALA A 219 -2.73 -14.54 -19.59
N ARG A 220 -2.93 -15.35 -20.67
CA ARG A 220 -2.08 -15.25 -21.86
C ARG A 220 -2.42 -13.97 -22.64
N PRO A 221 -1.48 -13.45 -23.47
CA PRO A 221 -1.75 -12.33 -24.35
C PRO A 221 -3.02 -12.53 -25.18
N SER A 222 -3.73 -11.45 -25.46
CA SER A 222 -4.95 -11.42 -26.30
C SER A 222 -6.17 -12.16 -25.74
N MET A 223 -6.13 -12.68 -24.50
CA MET A 223 -7.28 -13.30 -23.84
C MET A 223 -8.35 -12.30 -23.38
N GLY A 224 -8.02 -11.00 -23.30
CA GLY A 224 -8.92 -9.96 -22.82
C GLY A 224 -8.70 -9.55 -21.35
N LYS A 225 -7.53 -9.82 -20.80
CA LYS A 225 -7.15 -9.48 -19.40
C LYS A 225 -7.47 -8.02 -19.05
N THR A 226 -6.94 -7.08 -19.83
CA THR A 226 -7.17 -5.64 -19.66
C THR A 226 -8.66 -5.26 -19.83
N ALA A 227 -9.38 -5.94 -20.74
CA ALA A 227 -10.81 -5.69 -20.92
C ALA A 227 -11.62 -6.10 -19.69
N LEU A 228 -11.33 -7.27 -19.10
CA LEU A 228 -11.99 -7.71 -17.87
C LEU A 228 -11.70 -6.77 -16.71
N ALA A 229 -10.42 -6.35 -16.55
CA ALA A 229 -10.02 -5.40 -15.53
C ALA A 229 -10.73 -4.04 -15.68
N LEU A 230 -10.83 -3.52 -16.91
CA LEU A 230 -11.56 -2.27 -17.19
C LEU A 230 -13.06 -2.39 -16.90
N ASN A 231 -13.69 -3.53 -17.24
CA ASN A 231 -15.10 -3.76 -16.94
C ASN A 231 -15.34 -3.79 -15.42
N MET A 232 -14.45 -4.43 -14.65
CA MET A 232 -14.50 -4.41 -13.18
C MET A 232 -14.29 -2.99 -12.64
N ALA A 233 -13.27 -2.27 -13.12
CA ALA A 233 -12.95 -0.93 -12.67
C ALA A 233 -14.09 0.07 -12.93
N GLU A 234 -14.70 0.01 -14.13
CA GLU A 234 -15.87 0.80 -14.49
C GLU A 234 -17.05 0.51 -13.55
N HIS A 235 -17.36 -0.76 -13.32
CA HIS A 235 -18.47 -1.18 -12.45
C HIS A 235 -18.25 -0.73 -11.00
N ILE A 236 -17.04 -0.93 -10.47
CA ILE A 236 -16.69 -0.49 -9.10
C ILE A 236 -16.87 1.02 -8.96
N ALA A 237 -16.39 1.80 -9.93
CA ALA A 237 -16.53 3.26 -9.89
C ALA A 237 -17.99 3.71 -9.97
N GLU A 238 -18.80 3.05 -10.81
CA GLU A 238 -20.21 3.38 -11.00
C GLU A 238 -21.07 2.98 -9.78
N ARG A 239 -20.96 1.72 -9.35
CA ARG A 239 -21.83 1.14 -8.33
C ARG A 239 -21.59 1.71 -6.96
N ASN A 240 -20.32 1.89 -6.59
CA ASN A 240 -19.94 2.37 -5.26
C ASN A 240 -19.79 3.89 -5.21
N LYS A 241 -19.90 4.60 -6.33
CA LYS A 241 -19.57 6.04 -6.45
C LYS A 241 -18.21 6.35 -5.82
N ALA A 242 -17.27 5.46 -6.04
CA ALA A 242 -15.97 5.45 -5.41
C ALA A 242 -14.85 5.68 -6.42
N ALA A 243 -13.77 6.27 -5.98
CA ALA A 243 -12.61 6.47 -6.83
C ALA A 243 -11.89 5.14 -7.09
N VAL A 244 -11.50 4.93 -8.34
CA VAL A 244 -10.69 3.79 -8.79
C VAL A 244 -9.47 4.32 -9.51
N ALA A 245 -8.28 3.89 -9.12
CA ALA A 245 -7.03 4.20 -9.80
C ALA A 245 -6.66 3.05 -10.75
N PHE A 246 -6.39 3.36 -12.01
CA PHE A 246 -5.96 2.40 -13.03
C PHE A 246 -4.62 2.81 -13.61
N PHE A 247 -3.57 2.08 -13.25
CA PHE A 247 -2.22 2.26 -13.80
C PHE A 247 -2.04 1.38 -15.02
N SER A 248 -1.86 2.00 -16.19
CA SER A 248 -1.67 1.32 -17.46
C SER A 248 -0.24 1.53 -17.96
N LEU A 249 0.55 0.48 -17.91
CA LEU A 249 1.96 0.51 -18.33
C LEU A 249 2.13 0.04 -19.78
N GLU A 250 1.14 -0.66 -20.34
CA GLU A 250 1.16 -1.22 -21.68
C GLU A 250 0.44 -0.33 -22.71
N MET A 251 -0.68 0.29 -22.27
CA MET A 251 -1.59 0.97 -23.19
C MET A 251 -1.73 2.45 -22.87
N GLY A 252 -1.81 3.25 -23.94
CA GLY A 252 -2.07 4.67 -23.81
C GLY A 252 -3.51 5.00 -23.36
N PRO A 253 -3.73 6.19 -22.74
CA PRO A 253 -5.00 6.57 -22.16
C PRO A 253 -6.15 6.60 -23.19
N ASN A 254 -5.87 7.07 -24.41
CA ASN A 254 -6.87 7.14 -25.48
C ASN A 254 -7.36 5.74 -25.90
N GLU A 255 -6.49 4.74 -25.88
CA GLU A 255 -6.87 3.37 -26.21
C GLU A 255 -7.78 2.75 -25.14
N LEU A 256 -7.48 3.00 -23.86
CA LEU A 256 -8.32 2.57 -22.74
C LEU A 256 -9.70 3.24 -22.79
N VAL A 257 -9.74 4.55 -23.00
CA VAL A 257 -11.00 5.29 -23.14
C VAL A 257 -11.82 4.78 -24.34
N THR A 258 -11.17 4.50 -25.46
CA THR A 258 -11.84 3.94 -26.65
C THR A 258 -12.44 2.55 -26.33
N ARG A 259 -11.75 1.71 -25.55
CA ARG A 259 -12.28 0.40 -25.13
C ARG A 259 -13.46 0.55 -24.17
N LEU A 260 -13.40 1.46 -23.21
CA LEU A 260 -14.52 1.76 -22.31
C LEU A 260 -15.73 2.26 -23.07
N LEU A 261 -15.53 3.19 -24.03
CA LEU A 261 -16.61 3.69 -24.89
C LEU A 261 -17.21 2.58 -25.75
N SER A 262 -16.39 1.74 -26.39
CA SER A 262 -16.83 0.60 -27.18
C SER A 262 -17.67 -0.37 -26.35
N SER A 263 -17.17 -0.73 -25.16
CA SER A 263 -17.84 -1.62 -24.23
C SER A 263 -19.19 -1.07 -23.76
N ARG A 264 -19.21 0.19 -23.34
CA ARG A 264 -20.41 0.84 -22.77
C ARG A 264 -21.46 1.16 -23.81
N ALA A 265 -21.05 1.67 -24.99
CA ALA A 265 -21.96 2.03 -26.06
C ALA A 265 -22.44 0.83 -26.86
N GLY A 266 -21.78 -0.32 -26.79
CA GLY A 266 -22.05 -1.46 -27.67
C GLY A 266 -21.74 -1.12 -29.14
N VAL A 267 -20.70 -0.34 -29.39
CA VAL A 267 -20.21 0.01 -30.74
C VAL A 267 -18.92 -0.72 -30.99
N ARG A 268 -18.79 -1.37 -32.15
CA ARG A 268 -17.61 -2.17 -32.49
C ARG A 268 -16.33 -1.34 -32.40
N GLY A 269 -15.35 -1.80 -31.61
CA GLY A 269 -14.08 -1.11 -31.45
C GLY A 269 -13.33 -0.90 -32.78
N GLN A 270 -13.52 -1.80 -33.76
CA GLN A 270 -12.96 -1.68 -35.08
C GLN A 270 -13.55 -0.50 -35.86
N ASN A 271 -14.87 -0.25 -35.73
CA ASN A 271 -15.53 0.90 -36.36
C ASN A 271 -15.00 2.22 -35.77
N LEU A 272 -14.80 2.26 -34.44
CA LEU A 272 -14.22 3.43 -33.77
C LEU A 272 -12.82 3.75 -34.30
N ARG A 273 -11.98 2.73 -34.50
CA ARG A 273 -10.62 2.91 -35.02
C ARG A 273 -10.58 3.37 -36.48
N ARG A 274 -11.54 2.95 -37.30
CA ARG A 274 -11.64 3.29 -38.72
C ARG A 274 -12.38 4.60 -38.98
N GLY A 275 -13.10 5.11 -37.97
CA GLY A 275 -14.03 6.23 -38.15
C GLY A 275 -15.29 5.87 -38.92
N ASP A 276 -15.60 4.56 -39.07
CA ASP A 276 -16.76 4.03 -39.80
C ASP A 276 -17.93 3.87 -38.83
N MET A 277 -18.56 5.00 -38.50
CA MET A 277 -19.64 5.09 -37.51
C MET A 277 -20.92 5.64 -38.17
N THR A 278 -22.04 5.00 -37.82
CA THR A 278 -23.37 5.52 -38.16
C THR A 278 -23.77 6.65 -37.20
N GLU A 279 -24.79 7.47 -37.59
CA GLU A 279 -25.35 8.48 -36.68
C GLU A 279 -25.90 7.87 -35.38
N GLN A 280 -26.42 6.65 -35.45
CA GLN A 280 -26.87 5.92 -34.28
C GLN A 280 -25.72 5.52 -33.37
N ASP A 281 -24.60 5.08 -33.94
CA ASP A 281 -23.40 4.75 -33.17
C ASP A 281 -22.86 5.99 -32.46
N TYR A 282 -22.83 7.12 -33.17
CA TYR A 282 -22.39 8.39 -32.59
C TYR A 282 -23.27 8.81 -31.39
N THR A 283 -24.60 8.68 -31.54
CA THR A 283 -25.57 8.97 -30.48
C THR A 283 -25.33 8.08 -29.25
N LYS A 284 -25.08 6.76 -29.45
CA LYS A 284 -24.76 5.82 -28.36
C LYS A 284 -23.42 6.19 -27.66
N LEU A 285 -22.44 6.58 -28.45
CA LEU A 285 -21.13 6.99 -27.92
C LEU A 285 -21.19 8.25 -27.05
N VAL A 286 -21.95 9.28 -27.52
CA VAL A 286 -22.17 10.51 -26.76
C VAL A 286 -22.85 10.22 -25.42
N ARG A 287 -23.87 9.34 -25.42
CA ARG A 287 -24.54 8.91 -24.18
C ARG A 287 -23.58 8.15 -23.26
N ALA A 288 -22.79 7.21 -23.79
CA ALA A 288 -21.80 6.47 -23.02
C ALA A 288 -20.72 7.40 -22.44
N ALA A 289 -20.25 8.37 -23.22
CA ALA A 289 -19.28 9.37 -22.77
C ALA A 289 -19.85 10.24 -21.64
N GLY A 290 -21.13 10.61 -21.71
CA GLY A 290 -21.80 11.34 -20.62
C GLY A 290 -21.78 10.58 -19.31
N VAL A 291 -22.01 9.27 -19.34
CA VAL A 291 -21.98 8.42 -18.12
C VAL A 291 -20.54 8.25 -17.63
N LEU A 292 -19.60 7.91 -18.52
CA LEU A 292 -18.20 7.67 -18.15
C LEU A 292 -17.55 8.92 -17.57
N LYS A 293 -17.93 10.11 -18.00
CA LYS A 293 -17.42 11.39 -17.48
C LYS A 293 -17.74 11.60 -15.98
N GLU A 294 -18.87 11.08 -15.51
CA GLU A 294 -19.28 11.19 -14.12
C GLU A 294 -18.62 10.17 -13.19
N LEU A 295 -17.87 9.20 -13.75
CA LEU A 295 -17.17 8.18 -12.96
C LEU A 295 -15.88 8.73 -12.37
N TYR A 296 -15.61 8.39 -11.12
CA TYR A 296 -14.34 8.64 -10.47
C TYR A 296 -13.29 7.57 -10.86
N LEU A 297 -13.10 7.34 -12.16
CA LEU A 297 -12.10 6.44 -12.72
C LEU A 297 -10.88 7.26 -13.19
N PHE A 298 -9.75 7.09 -12.49
CA PHE A 298 -8.51 7.82 -12.74
C PHE A 298 -7.52 6.91 -13.45
N ILE A 299 -7.07 7.30 -14.63
CA ILE A 299 -6.13 6.55 -15.46
C ILE A 299 -4.77 7.24 -15.41
N ASP A 300 -3.73 6.48 -15.06
CA ASP A 300 -2.34 6.88 -15.17
C ASP A 300 -1.64 5.97 -16.18
N SER A 301 -1.08 6.57 -17.22
CA SER A 301 -0.39 5.86 -18.31
C SER A 301 1.05 6.32 -18.47
N SER A 302 1.68 6.78 -17.40
CA SER A 302 3.10 7.12 -17.42
C SER A 302 3.93 5.86 -17.73
N PRO A 303 4.97 5.96 -18.57
CA PRO A 303 5.66 4.80 -19.15
C PRO A 303 6.55 4.04 -18.16
N SER A 304 6.81 4.59 -16.99
CA SER A 304 7.66 3.94 -15.98
C SER A 304 7.11 4.25 -14.60
N HIS A 305 6.78 3.21 -13.87
CA HIS A 305 6.39 3.28 -12.48
C HIS A 305 7.19 2.32 -11.64
N THR A 306 7.68 2.82 -10.52
CA THR A 306 8.11 1.98 -9.42
C THR A 306 6.92 1.71 -8.47
N PRO A 307 6.97 0.68 -7.63
CA PRO A 307 5.96 0.49 -6.58
C PRO A 307 5.80 1.72 -5.67
N LEU A 308 6.88 2.47 -5.47
CA LEU A 308 6.88 3.70 -4.69
C LEU A 308 6.11 4.82 -5.39
N ASP A 309 6.27 4.96 -6.73
CA ASP A 309 5.51 5.94 -7.51
C ASP A 309 4.01 5.64 -7.44
N ILE A 310 3.62 4.37 -7.62
CA ILE A 310 2.21 3.94 -7.48
C ILE A 310 1.69 4.32 -6.10
N LYS A 311 2.46 4.03 -5.05
CA LYS A 311 2.09 4.36 -3.66
C LYS A 311 1.88 5.86 -3.47
N SER A 312 2.85 6.69 -3.87
CA SER A 312 2.79 8.14 -3.74
C SER A 312 1.60 8.72 -4.49
N ARG A 313 1.33 8.23 -5.72
CA ARG A 313 0.18 8.67 -6.53
C ARG A 313 -1.15 8.24 -5.92
N CYS A 314 -1.25 7.04 -5.38
CA CYS A 314 -2.45 6.59 -4.65
C CYS A 314 -2.70 7.43 -3.40
N GLN A 315 -1.67 7.81 -2.65
CA GLN A 315 -1.79 8.69 -1.48
C GLN A 315 -2.25 10.10 -1.87
N LEU A 316 -1.68 10.67 -2.94
CA LEU A 316 -2.11 11.96 -3.49
C LEU A 316 -3.55 11.91 -4.01
N LEU A 317 -3.94 10.82 -4.68
CA LEU A 317 -5.30 10.63 -5.14
C LEU A 317 -6.27 10.51 -3.96
N ARG A 318 -5.91 9.76 -2.91
CA ARG A 318 -6.71 9.63 -1.70
C ARG A 318 -6.92 10.96 -0.97
N ALA A 319 -5.96 11.87 -1.03
CA ALA A 319 -6.11 13.23 -0.50
C ALA A 319 -7.13 14.06 -1.28
N LYS A 320 -7.23 13.85 -2.61
CA LYS A 320 -8.19 14.53 -3.51
C LYS A 320 -9.53 13.83 -3.58
N ALA A 321 -9.54 12.51 -3.48
CA ALA A 321 -10.71 11.64 -3.55
C ALA A 321 -10.67 10.63 -2.38
N PRO A 322 -11.15 10.99 -1.18
CA PRO A 322 -10.99 10.19 0.05
C PRO A 322 -11.68 8.83 0.00
N ASN A 323 -12.59 8.62 -0.94
CA ASN A 323 -13.27 7.35 -1.18
C ASN A 323 -12.57 6.44 -2.20
N LEU A 324 -11.23 6.52 -2.33
CA LEU A 324 -10.46 5.57 -3.16
C LEU A 324 -10.75 4.14 -2.70
N ALA A 325 -11.34 3.33 -3.60
CA ALA A 325 -11.85 2.01 -3.26
C ALA A 325 -11.02 0.85 -3.86
N ALA A 326 -10.37 1.05 -4.99
CA ALA A 326 -9.56 0.01 -5.63
C ALA A 326 -8.42 0.60 -6.46
N VAL A 327 -7.35 -0.20 -6.61
CA VAL A 327 -6.22 0.11 -7.49
C VAL A 327 -6.03 -1.03 -8.48
N PHE A 328 -5.94 -0.72 -9.78
CA PHE A 328 -5.61 -1.65 -10.85
C PHE A 328 -4.23 -1.33 -11.41
N VAL A 329 -3.42 -2.37 -11.70
CA VAL A 329 -2.07 -2.22 -12.27
C VAL A 329 -1.94 -3.16 -13.48
N ASP A 330 -1.83 -2.63 -14.69
CA ASP A 330 -1.70 -3.38 -15.94
C ASP A 330 -0.36 -3.12 -16.61
N TYR A 331 0.62 -4.01 -16.50
CA TYR A 331 0.73 -5.27 -15.74
C TYR A 331 2.05 -5.30 -14.95
N ILE A 332 2.12 -6.19 -13.96
CA ILE A 332 3.16 -6.22 -12.91
C ILE A 332 4.59 -6.34 -13.49
N GLN A 333 4.76 -7.07 -14.60
CA GLN A 333 6.07 -7.30 -15.20
C GLN A 333 6.65 -6.07 -15.95
N LEU A 334 5.89 -4.99 -16.09
CA LEU A 334 6.37 -3.72 -16.66
C LEU A 334 6.77 -2.70 -15.59
N LEU A 335 6.55 -3.01 -14.31
CA LEU A 335 7.06 -2.18 -13.23
C LEU A 335 8.59 -2.25 -13.21
N SER A 336 9.23 -1.14 -12.82
CA SER A 336 10.67 -1.05 -12.61
C SER A 336 10.99 -0.95 -11.12
N ASP A 337 12.18 -1.39 -10.73
CA ASP A 337 12.69 -1.27 -9.35
C ASP A 337 13.23 0.13 -9.02
N GLY A 338 13.35 1.01 -10.03
CA GLY A 338 13.89 2.36 -9.91
C GLY A 338 15.42 2.43 -9.78
N SER A 339 16.11 1.29 -9.79
CA SER A 339 17.57 1.25 -9.71
C SER A 339 18.18 0.56 -10.94
N ASP A 340 19.14 1.22 -11.58
CA ASP A 340 19.87 0.65 -12.71
C ASP A 340 20.72 -0.58 -12.37
N LYS A 341 20.81 -0.99 -11.11
CA LYS A 341 21.81 -1.97 -10.67
C LYS A 341 21.31 -3.10 -9.75
N GLN A 342 20.17 -2.95 -9.04
CA GLN A 342 19.84 -3.84 -7.92
C GLN A 342 19.41 -5.27 -8.34
N PHE A 343 18.78 -5.43 -9.52
CA PHE A 343 18.27 -6.74 -9.98
C PHE A 343 18.64 -7.11 -11.41
N LYS A 344 19.74 -6.54 -11.97
CA LYS A 344 20.12 -6.70 -13.39
C LYS A 344 20.19 -8.15 -13.89
N ASP A 345 20.38 -9.11 -12.99
CA ASP A 345 20.55 -10.51 -13.33
C ASP A 345 19.49 -11.47 -12.76
N ASN A 346 18.46 -10.96 -12.02
CA ASN A 346 17.49 -11.86 -11.38
C ASN A 346 16.03 -11.34 -11.45
N ARG A 347 15.39 -11.59 -12.60
CA ARG A 347 13.99 -11.23 -12.88
C ARG A 347 13.00 -11.78 -11.83
N VAL A 348 13.29 -12.95 -11.26
CA VAL A 348 12.44 -13.56 -10.22
C VAL A 348 12.44 -12.73 -8.94
N GLN A 349 13.61 -12.21 -8.54
CA GLN A 349 13.71 -11.37 -7.35
C GLN A 349 13.02 -10.02 -7.56
N GLU A 350 13.15 -9.43 -8.74
CA GLU A 350 12.48 -8.20 -9.11
C GLU A 350 10.95 -8.34 -9.01
N ILE A 351 10.39 -9.37 -9.63
CA ILE A 351 8.94 -9.64 -9.56
C ILE A 351 8.50 -9.92 -8.12
N SER A 352 9.33 -10.61 -7.33
CA SER A 352 9.07 -10.85 -5.90
C SER A 352 9.01 -9.56 -5.09
N TYR A 353 9.90 -8.61 -5.39
CA TYR A 353 9.87 -7.29 -4.77
C TYR A 353 8.59 -6.53 -5.14
N MET A 354 8.22 -6.52 -6.44
CA MET A 354 7.00 -5.86 -6.92
C MET A 354 5.74 -6.42 -6.24
N SER A 355 5.62 -7.75 -6.20
CA SER A 355 4.48 -8.43 -5.57
C SER A 355 4.33 -8.06 -4.10
N ARG A 356 5.41 -8.15 -3.31
CA ARG A 356 5.41 -7.77 -1.90
C ARG A 356 5.08 -6.30 -1.69
N SER A 357 5.60 -5.43 -2.55
CA SER A 357 5.34 -3.99 -2.47
C SER A 357 3.87 -3.66 -2.75
N LEU A 358 3.24 -4.32 -3.75
CA LEU A 358 1.82 -4.15 -4.04
C LEU A 358 0.94 -4.74 -2.92
N LYS A 359 1.34 -5.86 -2.31
CA LYS A 359 0.66 -6.39 -1.12
C LYS A 359 0.75 -5.44 0.06
N SER A 360 1.92 -4.86 0.30
CA SER A 360 2.10 -3.84 1.34
C SER A 360 1.24 -2.61 1.09
N LEU A 361 1.12 -2.17 -0.17
CA LEU A 361 0.26 -1.07 -0.58
C LEU A 361 -1.23 -1.36 -0.28
N ALA A 362 -1.70 -2.57 -0.62
CA ALA A 362 -3.08 -2.98 -0.35
C ALA A 362 -3.40 -2.91 1.16
N VAL A 363 -2.51 -3.45 1.99
CA VAL A 363 -2.67 -3.44 3.46
C VAL A 363 -2.61 -2.03 4.02
N GLU A 364 -1.66 -1.20 3.58
CA GLU A 364 -1.47 0.16 4.08
C GLU A 364 -2.65 1.07 3.76
N LEU A 365 -3.17 0.98 2.53
CA LEU A 365 -4.34 1.76 2.12
C LEU A 365 -5.67 1.13 2.58
N SER A 366 -5.65 -0.13 3.04
CA SER A 366 -6.84 -0.92 3.38
C SER A 366 -7.84 -1.02 2.21
N ILE A 367 -7.33 -1.12 0.97
CA ILE A 367 -8.12 -1.29 -0.25
C ILE A 367 -7.59 -2.48 -1.07
N PRO A 368 -8.40 -3.14 -1.92
CA PRO A 368 -7.91 -4.17 -2.83
C PRO A 368 -7.01 -3.57 -3.91
N VAL A 369 -5.92 -4.27 -4.20
CA VAL A 369 -5.02 -4.00 -5.33
C VAL A 369 -5.15 -5.16 -6.32
N ILE A 370 -5.63 -4.86 -7.52
CA ILE A 370 -5.80 -5.82 -8.60
C ILE A 370 -4.62 -5.66 -9.57
N ALA A 371 -3.68 -6.59 -9.52
CA ALA A 371 -2.50 -6.57 -10.37
C ALA A 371 -2.65 -7.60 -11.50
N LEU A 372 -2.51 -7.11 -12.72
CA LEU A 372 -2.59 -7.95 -13.91
C LEU A 372 -1.23 -8.61 -14.13
N SER A 373 -1.24 -9.88 -14.54
CA SER A 373 -0.03 -10.66 -14.79
C SER A 373 -0.13 -11.44 -16.11
N GLN A 374 0.99 -11.59 -16.77
CA GLN A 374 1.08 -12.42 -17.97
C GLN A 374 1.52 -13.82 -17.60
N LEU A 375 0.83 -14.84 -18.11
CA LEU A 375 1.20 -16.25 -17.95
C LEU A 375 2.36 -16.62 -18.86
N ASN A 376 3.24 -17.52 -18.42
CA ASN A 376 4.38 -18.05 -19.18
C ASN A 376 3.92 -18.85 -20.40
N ARG A 377 4.78 -18.91 -21.45
CA ARG A 377 4.53 -19.68 -22.68
C ARG A 377 4.40 -21.18 -22.44
N GLN A 378 4.90 -21.71 -21.34
CA GLN A 378 4.74 -23.12 -20.96
C GLN A 378 3.27 -23.55 -20.82
N ALA A 379 2.35 -22.62 -20.54
CA ALA A 379 0.91 -22.88 -20.57
C ALA A 379 0.40 -23.37 -21.95
N GLU A 380 1.19 -23.20 -23.03
CA GLU A 380 0.85 -23.61 -24.41
C GLU A 380 1.60 -24.86 -24.86
N GLN A 381 2.57 -25.38 -24.08
CA GLN A 381 3.49 -26.46 -24.49
C GLN A 381 3.05 -27.85 -24.02
N GLY A 382 1.90 -27.99 -23.33
CA GLY A 382 1.35 -29.29 -22.95
C GLY A 382 0.90 -30.12 -24.16
N THR A 383 0.82 -31.45 -24.01
CA THR A 383 0.34 -32.42 -25.01
C THR A 383 -1.06 -32.10 -25.54
N ASP A 384 -1.86 -31.35 -24.78
CA ASP A 384 -3.12 -30.73 -25.20
C ASP A 384 -2.91 -29.27 -25.43
N LYS A 385 -2.78 -28.85 -26.70
CA LYS A 385 -2.83 -27.42 -27.10
C LYS A 385 -4.16 -26.84 -26.61
N GLY A 386 -4.09 -25.95 -25.61
CA GLY A 386 -5.28 -25.31 -25.02
C GLY A 386 -5.64 -25.82 -23.64
N SER A 387 -4.73 -26.45 -22.90
CA SER A 387 -4.97 -26.81 -21.50
C SER A 387 -5.29 -25.60 -20.64
N ARG A 388 -6.24 -25.76 -19.71
CA ARG A 388 -6.61 -24.71 -18.74
C ARG A 388 -5.39 -24.24 -17.95
N PRO A 389 -5.23 -22.93 -17.72
CA PRO A 389 -4.10 -22.41 -16.97
C PRO A 389 -4.11 -22.91 -15.51
N GLN A 390 -2.92 -23.12 -14.96
CA GLN A 390 -2.67 -23.58 -13.59
C GLN A 390 -1.70 -22.62 -12.88
N LEU A 391 -1.67 -22.65 -11.55
CA LEU A 391 -0.76 -21.82 -10.73
C LEU A 391 0.71 -22.00 -11.13
N SER A 392 1.12 -23.21 -11.54
CA SER A 392 2.46 -23.47 -12.04
C SER A 392 2.85 -22.64 -13.27
N HIS A 393 1.89 -22.10 -14.02
CA HIS A 393 2.13 -21.24 -15.17
C HIS A 393 2.48 -19.78 -14.79
N LEU A 394 2.38 -19.44 -13.49
CA LEU A 394 2.96 -18.21 -12.90
C LEU A 394 4.45 -18.40 -12.52
N ARG A 395 5.12 -19.42 -12.99
CA ARG A 395 6.37 -20.01 -12.49
C ARG A 395 7.63 -19.12 -12.51
N GLU A 396 7.67 -18.04 -13.27
CA GLU A 396 8.71 -17.00 -13.12
C GLU A 396 8.41 -16.07 -11.95
N SER A 397 7.30 -16.31 -11.25
CA SER A 397 6.74 -15.48 -10.21
C SER A 397 6.16 -16.32 -9.08
N GLY A 398 6.87 -17.34 -8.62
CA GLY A 398 6.43 -18.17 -7.48
C GLY A 398 6.11 -17.35 -6.21
N SER A 399 6.72 -16.18 -6.09
CA SER A 399 6.41 -15.20 -5.06
C SER A 399 5.05 -14.51 -5.25
N ILE A 400 4.61 -14.26 -6.50
CA ILE A 400 3.27 -13.71 -6.76
C ILE A 400 2.22 -14.68 -6.21
N GLU A 401 2.41 -15.99 -6.42
CA GLU A 401 1.50 -16.98 -5.87
C GLU A 401 1.48 -16.96 -4.35
N GLN A 402 2.63 -16.78 -3.69
CA GLN A 402 2.71 -16.76 -2.23
C GLN A 402 2.08 -15.49 -1.63
N ASP A 403 2.38 -14.32 -2.20
CA ASP A 403 1.98 -13.01 -1.70
C ASP A 403 0.48 -12.71 -1.96
N ALA A 404 -0.07 -13.22 -3.09
CA ALA A 404 -1.45 -12.97 -3.47
C ALA A 404 -2.45 -13.64 -2.49
N ASP A 405 -3.50 -12.92 -2.17
CA ASP A 405 -4.65 -13.44 -1.43
C ASP A 405 -5.61 -14.19 -2.35
N MET A 406 -5.71 -13.73 -3.59
CA MET A 406 -6.52 -14.34 -4.63
C MET A 406 -5.78 -14.36 -5.97
N VAL A 407 -5.90 -15.47 -6.71
CA VAL A 407 -5.40 -15.60 -8.08
C VAL A 407 -6.53 -16.03 -8.98
N MET A 408 -6.88 -15.16 -9.92
CA MET A 408 -7.85 -15.40 -10.98
C MET A 408 -7.13 -15.59 -12.31
N MET A 409 -7.47 -16.62 -13.05
CA MET A 409 -6.90 -16.93 -14.36
C MET A 409 -7.97 -16.88 -15.42
N LEU A 410 -7.78 -16.01 -16.41
CA LEU A 410 -8.69 -15.90 -17.54
C LEU A 410 -8.30 -16.89 -18.62
N TYR A 411 -9.26 -17.67 -19.06
CA TYR A 411 -9.12 -18.67 -20.11
C TYR A 411 -10.25 -18.54 -21.14
N ARG A 412 -9.93 -18.73 -22.42
CA ARG A 412 -10.87 -18.72 -23.54
C ARG A 412 -10.62 -19.92 -24.44
N PRO A 413 -11.52 -20.95 -24.44
CA PRO A 413 -11.37 -22.15 -25.28
C PRO A 413 -11.27 -21.81 -26.77
N SER A 414 -12.06 -20.84 -27.25
CA SER A 414 -12.10 -20.42 -28.66
C SER A 414 -10.79 -19.84 -29.19
N TYR A 415 -9.89 -19.38 -28.30
CA TYR A 415 -8.57 -18.91 -28.71
C TYR A 415 -7.68 -20.05 -29.24
N TYR A 416 -7.84 -21.25 -28.69
CA TYR A 416 -7.05 -22.44 -29.05
C TYR A 416 -7.79 -23.36 -30.02
N ASN A 417 -9.11 -23.47 -29.88
CA ASN A 417 -9.95 -24.28 -30.73
C ASN A 417 -11.01 -23.42 -31.45
N LYS A 418 -10.86 -23.28 -32.75
CA LYS A 418 -11.78 -22.49 -33.60
C LYS A 418 -13.19 -23.10 -33.70
N GLU A 419 -13.35 -24.38 -33.34
CA GLU A 419 -14.63 -25.06 -33.30
C GLU A 419 -15.39 -24.85 -31.99
N ALA A 420 -14.69 -24.36 -30.95
CA ALA A 420 -15.35 -24.00 -29.68
C ALA A 420 -16.24 -22.77 -29.87
N ALA A 421 -17.30 -22.66 -29.05
CA ALA A 421 -18.16 -21.48 -29.05
C ALA A 421 -17.34 -20.20 -28.88
N THR A 422 -17.50 -19.23 -29.78
CA THR A 422 -16.59 -18.11 -29.95
C THR A 422 -16.54 -17.16 -28.75
N ASP A 423 -17.61 -17.16 -27.96
CA ASP A 423 -17.83 -16.17 -26.91
C ASP A 423 -17.58 -16.71 -25.50
N GLU A 424 -17.34 -18.03 -25.33
CA GLU A 424 -17.08 -18.60 -24.00
C GLU A 424 -15.75 -18.13 -23.41
N ALA A 425 -15.81 -17.75 -22.15
CA ALA A 425 -14.65 -17.44 -21.32
C ALA A 425 -14.82 -18.05 -19.93
N GLU A 426 -13.74 -18.38 -19.30
CA GLU A 426 -13.70 -18.91 -17.93
C GLU A 426 -12.78 -18.03 -17.09
N VAL A 427 -13.24 -17.68 -15.89
CA VAL A 427 -12.38 -17.11 -14.83
C VAL A 427 -12.17 -18.20 -13.79
N ILE A 428 -10.97 -18.74 -13.76
CA ILE A 428 -10.56 -19.80 -12.85
C ILE A 428 -9.99 -19.13 -11.59
N ILE A 429 -10.69 -19.23 -10.45
CA ILE A 429 -10.19 -18.82 -9.15
C ILE A 429 -9.28 -19.93 -8.64
N ALA A 430 -7.99 -19.84 -8.97
CA ALA A 430 -7.01 -20.89 -8.71
C ALA A 430 -6.47 -20.84 -7.28
N LYS A 431 -6.52 -19.66 -6.64
CA LYS A 431 -6.15 -19.49 -5.22
C LYS A 431 -7.09 -18.46 -4.60
N GLN A 432 -7.54 -18.74 -3.39
CA GLN A 432 -8.28 -17.80 -2.54
C GLN A 432 -8.01 -18.14 -1.08
N ARG A 433 -7.49 -17.18 -0.30
CA ARG A 433 -7.18 -17.40 1.12
C ARG A 433 -8.42 -17.54 1.99
N ASN A 434 -9.45 -16.73 1.68
CA ASN A 434 -10.65 -16.59 2.50
C ASN A 434 -11.92 -17.14 1.83
N GLY A 435 -11.79 -18.09 0.89
CA GLY A 435 -12.95 -18.63 0.20
C GLY A 435 -12.61 -19.84 -0.68
N PRO A 436 -13.60 -20.38 -1.39
CA PRO A 436 -13.44 -21.55 -2.24
C PRO A 436 -12.71 -21.20 -3.54
N THR A 437 -12.02 -22.18 -4.11
CA THR A 437 -11.52 -22.15 -5.48
C THR A 437 -12.55 -22.76 -6.44
N GLY A 438 -12.48 -22.38 -7.71
CA GLY A 438 -13.42 -22.89 -8.71
C GLY A 438 -13.35 -22.15 -10.03
N THR A 439 -14.30 -22.43 -10.91
CA THR A 439 -14.36 -21.83 -12.25
C THR A 439 -15.69 -21.12 -12.44
N VAL A 440 -15.64 -19.87 -12.87
CA VAL A 440 -16.79 -19.06 -13.26
C VAL A 440 -16.85 -19.01 -14.78
N LYS A 441 -17.99 -19.39 -15.34
CA LYS A 441 -18.25 -19.26 -16.77
C LYS A 441 -18.71 -17.84 -17.09
N MET A 442 -18.17 -17.27 -18.16
CA MET A 442 -18.48 -15.93 -18.65
C MET A 442 -18.64 -15.94 -20.16
N ILE A 443 -19.22 -14.88 -20.68
CA ILE A 443 -19.27 -14.62 -22.12
C ILE A 443 -18.38 -13.40 -22.40
N PHE A 444 -17.47 -13.54 -23.36
CA PHE A 444 -16.65 -12.45 -23.83
C PHE A 444 -17.03 -12.04 -25.25
N ASN A 445 -17.41 -10.80 -25.43
CA ASN A 445 -17.65 -10.24 -26.75
C ASN A 445 -16.41 -9.45 -27.22
N PRO A 446 -15.60 -10.01 -28.14
CA PRO A 446 -14.37 -9.39 -28.60
C PRO A 446 -14.60 -8.11 -29.41
N GLU A 447 -15.76 -7.96 -30.08
CA GLU A 447 -16.07 -6.79 -30.89
C GLU A 447 -16.21 -5.52 -30.02
N TYR A 448 -16.73 -5.69 -28.81
CA TYR A 448 -16.96 -4.59 -27.86
C TYR A 448 -15.98 -4.60 -26.68
N ALA A 449 -15.05 -5.55 -26.64
CA ALA A 449 -14.14 -5.79 -25.51
C ALA A 449 -14.88 -5.91 -24.16
N ARG A 450 -16.02 -6.61 -24.16
CA ARG A 450 -16.95 -6.68 -23.02
C ARG A 450 -17.13 -8.11 -22.53
N PHE A 451 -16.99 -8.28 -21.21
CA PHE A 451 -17.39 -9.48 -20.50
C PHE A 451 -18.80 -9.31 -19.90
N VAL A 452 -19.55 -10.40 -19.87
CA VAL A 452 -20.84 -10.49 -19.18
C VAL A 452 -20.93 -11.83 -18.46
N ASP A 453 -21.80 -11.94 -17.46
CA ASP A 453 -22.07 -13.20 -16.78
C ASP A 453 -22.51 -14.28 -17.76
N GLY A 454 -22.01 -15.48 -17.60
CA GLY A 454 -22.50 -16.66 -18.29
C GLY A 454 -23.99 -16.90 -17.94
N GLN A 455 -24.78 -17.36 -18.87
CA GLN A 455 -26.14 -17.81 -18.53
C GLN A 455 -25.99 -19.05 -17.63
N ALA A 456 -26.63 -19.02 -16.46
CA ALA A 456 -26.78 -20.24 -15.68
C ALA A 456 -27.50 -21.27 -16.55
N GLU A 457 -26.85 -22.42 -16.78
CA GLU A 457 -27.59 -23.59 -17.27
C GLU A 457 -28.75 -23.80 -16.29
N ARG A 458 -29.98 -23.65 -16.79
CA ARG A 458 -31.22 -23.92 -16.04
C ARG A 458 -31.39 -25.41 -15.80
#